data_c51e6400bb9364be8894a42e170f8785
#
_entry.id   c51e6400bb9364be8894a42e170f8785
#
_cell.length_a   1.000
_cell.length_b   1.000
_cell.length_c   1.000
_cell.angle_alpha   90.00
_cell.angle_beta   90.00
_cell.angle_gamma   90.00
#
_symmetry.space_group_name_H-M   'P 1'
#
loop_
_entity.id
_entity.type
_entity.pdbx_description
1 polymer ?
#
loop_
_entity_poly.entity_id
_entity_poly.type
_entity_poly.pdbx_seq_one_letter_code
_entity_poly.pdbx_strand_id
1 'polypeptide(L)'
;MKKNRAKTVYTYEVKPTNFFTLPAQKQAVVLSHFYSLLASIQEPLRITVSKEPLRVDMGTDVRHLQILRTFMSSTEPLDGILESQGYDYFIAPSPPKFEVKKEYWKHVLLQNDRVAKCFTLYSPSSSLSPAWVYSLLSACDGIMLQFVPIEQDRAVSKLRKKIHLMRSTQSTNSKILNQIQMGLQTVSELEKNNTRLFMVTANAIILADDIKSLKDDSKKFVKLTRISLSHFDNTPASQAKMVQGWGKKLYVELGSCDVFYPFVSSDMLEVPNGITIGVNYTTGAPIIFNYSMRANYNILILASSGAGKSVTAKLILKRLMEKYPTALTFIVDPEGEYEKIAQYLRIEPIRITGGEELGFDPFRMFDKPSDAVNVLCEIAQAPQLVVNSFLSKCEGVKSLDEFYGKLSEEEKKYLVNLVTGPMATLFRGEPKVSDQTIISLKGTYAEDYVAKVSFLALAKLWKKIGSVPADTPKILLIDEGHLIFRFASAAKFVDLLARMGRKKNVIFLFISQRVEDVTKTEAGRAFFDNSETKIILRNNEIASDELVRSLQLSPQEKDMVLSFNPGEALILTRDYRLRAYITPSKEELEMFGTSPKNRNES
;
A
#
# COMPACT_ATOMS: atom_id res chain seq x y z
N MET A 1 -52.71 10.55 -26.12
CA MET A 1 -51.59 9.63 -25.79
C MET A 1 -50.27 10.28 -26.23
N LYS A 2 -49.53 10.91 -25.33
CA LYS A 2 -48.17 11.38 -25.61
C LYS A 2 -47.27 10.13 -25.63
N LYS A 3 -46.74 9.77 -26.80
CA LYS A 3 -45.67 8.77 -26.92
C LYS A 3 -44.50 9.27 -26.07
N ASN A 4 -44.23 8.61 -24.94
CA ASN A 4 -42.95 8.74 -24.25
C ASN A 4 -41.83 8.31 -25.20
N ARG A 5 -41.19 9.27 -25.87
CA ARG A 5 -39.92 9.02 -26.52
C ARG A 5 -38.94 8.66 -25.40
N ALA A 6 -38.38 7.47 -25.46
CA ALA A 6 -37.31 7.09 -24.52
C ALA A 6 -36.22 8.16 -24.62
N LYS A 7 -35.95 8.85 -23.52
CA LYS A 7 -34.83 9.82 -23.45
C LYS A 7 -33.54 9.05 -23.66
N THR A 8 -32.65 9.54 -24.50
CA THR A 8 -31.30 9.00 -24.66
C THR A 8 -30.58 9.15 -23.31
N VAL A 9 -29.91 8.09 -22.86
CA VAL A 9 -29.08 8.11 -21.66
C VAL A 9 -27.63 8.08 -22.09
N TYR A 10 -26.88 9.09 -21.71
CA TYR A 10 -25.44 9.19 -21.89
C TYR A 10 -24.75 8.54 -20.69
N THR A 11 -23.74 7.74 -20.92
CA THR A 11 -23.01 7.04 -19.86
C THR A 11 -21.51 7.24 -20.05
N TYR A 12 -20.85 7.57 -18.97
CA TYR A 12 -19.42 7.82 -18.90
C TYR A 12 -18.81 6.95 -17.82
N GLU A 13 -17.72 6.28 -18.14
CA GLU A 13 -16.87 5.66 -17.13
C GLU A 13 -15.78 6.68 -16.73
N VAL A 14 -15.75 7.03 -15.48
CA VAL A 14 -14.82 8.03 -14.94
C VAL A 14 -13.71 7.33 -14.19
N LYS A 15 -12.47 7.66 -14.54
CA LYS A 15 -11.31 7.16 -13.80
C LYS A 15 -11.28 7.76 -12.40
N PRO A 16 -11.22 6.93 -11.37
CA PRO A 16 -11.11 7.39 -10.00
C PRO A 16 -9.69 7.94 -9.73
N THR A 17 -9.61 8.86 -8.77
CA THR A 17 -8.35 9.41 -8.27
C THR A 17 -8.03 8.84 -6.89
N ASN A 18 -6.76 8.80 -6.52
CA ASN A 18 -6.36 8.41 -5.17
C ASN A 18 -6.52 9.60 -4.20
N PHE A 19 -7.79 9.93 -3.93
CA PHE A 19 -8.20 11.11 -3.17
C PHE A 19 -7.50 11.23 -1.81
N PHE A 20 -7.36 10.12 -1.07
CA PHE A 20 -6.84 10.16 0.29
C PHE A 20 -5.32 10.38 0.39
N THR A 21 -4.58 10.23 -0.70
CA THR A 21 -3.15 10.54 -0.74
C THR A 21 -2.84 11.98 -1.12
N LEU A 22 -3.85 12.70 -1.61
CA LEU A 22 -3.68 14.09 -2.01
C LEU A 22 -3.49 15.00 -0.78
N PRO A 23 -2.61 16.01 -0.86
CA PRO A 23 -2.58 17.10 0.11
C PRO A 23 -3.94 17.78 0.24
N ALA A 24 -4.28 18.30 1.44
CA ALA A 24 -5.58 18.91 1.72
C ALA A 24 -6.01 19.96 0.70
N GLN A 25 -5.08 20.80 0.22
CA GLN A 25 -5.36 21.77 -0.84
C GLN A 25 -5.81 21.13 -2.15
N LYS A 26 -5.17 20.02 -2.56
CA LYS A 26 -5.56 19.28 -3.77
C LYS A 26 -6.86 18.52 -3.59
N GLN A 27 -7.12 17.98 -2.39
CA GLN A 27 -8.43 17.40 -2.07
C GLN A 27 -9.56 18.45 -2.22
N ALA A 28 -9.34 19.66 -1.71
CA ALA A 28 -10.29 20.76 -1.87
C ALA A 28 -10.55 21.12 -3.34
N VAL A 29 -9.51 21.12 -4.19
CA VAL A 29 -9.64 21.34 -5.64
C VAL A 29 -10.50 20.25 -6.28
N VAL A 30 -10.22 18.98 -5.98
CA VAL A 30 -10.97 17.82 -6.50
C VAL A 30 -12.45 17.91 -6.10
N LEU A 31 -12.73 18.28 -4.85
CA LEU A 31 -14.10 18.46 -4.37
C LEU A 31 -14.78 19.69 -5.03
N SER A 32 -14.04 20.76 -5.30
CA SER A 32 -14.58 21.92 -6.02
C SER A 32 -15.01 21.58 -7.45
N HIS A 33 -14.27 20.68 -8.14
CA HIS A 33 -14.68 20.15 -9.44
C HIS A 33 -15.98 19.33 -9.34
N PHE A 34 -16.13 18.55 -8.28
CA PHE A 34 -17.38 17.81 -8.03
C PHE A 34 -18.56 18.75 -7.73
N TYR A 35 -18.35 19.80 -6.95
CA TYR A 35 -19.38 20.81 -6.74
C TYR A 35 -19.75 21.53 -8.03
N SER A 36 -18.78 21.88 -8.87
CA SER A 36 -19.01 22.51 -10.16
C SER A 36 -19.80 21.60 -11.11
N LEU A 37 -19.48 20.31 -11.13
CA LEU A 37 -20.25 19.31 -11.87
C LEU A 37 -21.71 19.29 -11.38
N LEU A 38 -21.95 19.13 -10.07
CA LEU A 38 -23.29 19.09 -9.51
C LEU A 38 -24.05 20.41 -9.71
N ALA A 39 -23.36 21.57 -9.62
CA ALA A 39 -23.96 22.88 -9.87
C ALA A 39 -24.43 23.06 -11.31
N SER A 40 -23.76 22.42 -12.27
CA SER A 40 -24.01 22.57 -13.71
C SER A 40 -25.16 21.70 -14.23
N ILE A 41 -25.45 20.55 -13.60
CA ILE A 41 -26.46 19.62 -14.11
C ILE A 41 -27.88 20.17 -13.96
N GLN A 42 -28.72 19.94 -14.97
CA GLN A 42 -30.16 20.29 -14.95
C GLN A 42 -31.03 19.03 -14.85
N GLU A 43 -30.57 17.91 -15.36
CA GLU A 43 -31.27 16.63 -15.32
C GLU A 43 -30.69 15.73 -14.20
N PRO A 44 -31.40 14.68 -13.77
CA PRO A 44 -30.91 13.75 -12.77
C PRO A 44 -29.58 13.10 -13.19
N LEU A 45 -28.59 13.14 -12.29
CA LEU A 45 -27.32 12.44 -12.41
C LEU A 45 -27.36 11.17 -11.56
N ARG A 46 -27.05 10.04 -12.19
CA ARG A 46 -26.82 8.77 -11.50
C ARG A 46 -25.34 8.42 -11.54
N ILE A 47 -24.78 8.07 -10.41
CA ILE A 47 -23.42 7.56 -10.30
C ILE A 47 -23.50 6.15 -9.74
N THR A 48 -22.89 5.20 -10.43
CA THR A 48 -22.81 3.79 -10.02
C THR A 48 -21.36 3.41 -9.83
N VAL A 49 -21.01 3.01 -8.63
CA VAL A 49 -19.71 2.42 -8.31
C VAL A 49 -19.93 0.93 -8.11
N SER A 50 -19.20 0.09 -8.82
CA SER A 50 -19.35 -1.37 -8.73
C SER A 50 -18.00 -2.06 -8.71
N LYS A 51 -17.93 -3.17 -7.96
CA LYS A 51 -16.84 -4.13 -8.05
C LYS A 51 -17.14 -5.08 -9.18
N GLU A 52 -16.28 -5.11 -10.19
CA GLU A 52 -16.42 -6.00 -11.33
C GLU A 52 -15.33 -7.08 -11.32
N PRO A 53 -15.65 -8.30 -11.74
CA PRO A 53 -14.66 -9.37 -11.82
C PRO A 53 -13.59 -9.03 -12.85
N LEU A 54 -12.34 -9.11 -12.44
CA LEU A 54 -11.17 -9.01 -13.29
C LEU A 54 -10.49 -10.38 -13.33
N ARG A 55 -10.38 -10.94 -14.54
CA ARG A 55 -9.61 -12.16 -14.75
C ARG A 55 -8.14 -11.78 -14.96
N VAL A 56 -7.29 -12.07 -13.98
CA VAL A 56 -5.84 -11.89 -14.09
C VAL A 56 -5.22 -13.27 -14.19
N ASP A 57 -4.46 -13.48 -15.25
CA ASP A 57 -3.63 -14.66 -15.37
C ASP A 57 -2.36 -14.44 -14.55
N MET A 58 -2.23 -15.19 -13.46
CA MET A 58 -1.10 -15.13 -12.54
C MET A 58 -0.21 -16.38 -12.66
N GLY A 59 -0.16 -16.98 -13.85
CA GLY A 59 0.55 -18.22 -14.11
C GLY A 59 -0.27 -19.44 -13.72
N THR A 60 0.09 -20.15 -12.66
CA THR A 60 -0.59 -21.40 -12.27
C THR A 60 -1.91 -21.19 -11.52
N ASP A 61 -2.21 -19.98 -11.07
CA ASP A 61 -3.40 -19.70 -10.23
C ASP A 61 -4.26 -18.58 -10.86
N VAL A 62 -5.41 -18.96 -11.43
CA VAL A 62 -6.41 -18.00 -11.95
C VAL A 62 -7.31 -17.56 -10.81
N ARG A 63 -7.10 -16.37 -10.27
CA ARG A 63 -7.96 -15.79 -9.24
C ARG A 63 -9.00 -14.86 -9.86
N HIS A 64 -10.23 -14.98 -9.40
CA HIS A 64 -11.29 -14.02 -9.69
C HIS A 64 -11.06 -12.80 -8.78
N LEU A 65 -10.30 -11.86 -9.30
CA LEU A 65 -10.05 -10.57 -8.65
C LEU A 65 -11.17 -9.59 -9.02
N GLN A 66 -11.32 -8.53 -8.24
CA GLN A 66 -12.32 -7.50 -8.49
C GLN A 66 -11.63 -6.16 -8.72
N ILE A 67 -12.16 -5.37 -9.64
CA ILE A 67 -11.75 -3.98 -9.84
C ILE A 67 -12.92 -3.05 -9.58
N LEU A 68 -12.62 -1.85 -9.12
CA LEU A 68 -13.61 -0.81 -8.90
C LEU A 68 -13.79 0.00 -10.19
N ARG A 69 -15.04 0.09 -10.67
CA ARG A 69 -15.39 0.94 -11.81
C ARG A 69 -16.47 1.93 -11.41
N THR A 70 -16.38 3.15 -11.89
CA THR A 70 -17.31 4.22 -11.57
C THR A 70 -17.92 4.79 -12.84
N PHE A 71 -19.24 4.73 -12.93
CA PHE A 71 -20.03 5.17 -14.06
C PHE A 71 -20.91 6.35 -13.68
N MET A 72 -20.96 7.34 -14.57
CA MET A 72 -21.95 8.43 -14.52
C MET A 72 -22.94 8.28 -15.64
N SER A 73 -24.23 8.50 -15.36
CA SER A 73 -25.28 8.44 -16.38
C SER A 73 -26.27 9.60 -16.19
N SER A 74 -26.59 10.29 -17.27
CA SER A 74 -27.59 11.36 -17.31
C SER A 74 -28.36 11.33 -18.60
N THR A 75 -29.50 12.00 -18.65
CA THR A 75 -30.27 12.23 -19.88
C THR A 75 -29.82 13.50 -20.63
N GLU A 76 -28.87 14.24 -20.08
CA GLU A 76 -28.14 15.32 -20.75
C GLU A 76 -26.68 14.89 -21.01
N PRO A 77 -26.04 15.37 -22.09
CA PRO A 77 -24.62 15.13 -22.33
C PRO A 77 -23.78 15.90 -21.30
N LEU A 78 -22.76 15.24 -20.78
CA LEU A 78 -21.88 15.80 -19.75
C LEU A 78 -20.45 16.08 -20.24
N ASP A 79 -20.14 15.75 -21.50
CA ASP A 79 -18.78 15.84 -22.08
C ASP A 79 -18.10 17.17 -21.80
N GLY A 80 -18.75 18.28 -22.17
CA GLY A 80 -18.17 19.62 -21.99
C GLY A 80 -17.98 20.00 -20.52
N ILE A 81 -18.83 19.49 -19.61
CA ILE A 81 -18.70 19.72 -18.16
C ILE A 81 -17.52 18.91 -17.62
N LEU A 82 -17.43 17.61 -18.00
CA LEU A 82 -16.36 16.72 -17.54
C LEU A 82 -15.00 17.20 -18.00
N GLU A 83 -14.87 17.62 -19.26
CA GLU A 83 -13.63 18.19 -19.80
C GLU A 83 -13.25 19.48 -19.09
N SER A 84 -14.18 20.40 -18.92
CA SER A 84 -13.91 21.69 -18.25
C SER A 84 -13.49 21.54 -16.79
N GLN A 85 -13.94 20.49 -16.12
CA GLN A 85 -13.58 20.16 -14.75
C GLN A 85 -12.38 19.17 -14.65
N GLY A 86 -11.77 18.81 -15.77
CA GLY A 86 -10.56 17.99 -15.81
C GLY A 86 -10.76 16.53 -15.39
N TYR A 87 -11.96 15.98 -15.59
CA TYR A 87 -12.21 14.55 -15.38
C TYR A 87 -11.60 13.73 -16.53
N ASP A 88 -10.91 12.65 -16.18
CA ASP A 88 -10.48 11.62 -17.14
C ASP A 88 -11.61 10.58 -17.27
N TYR A 89 -12.21 10.47 -18.45
CA TYR A 89 -13.38 9.65 -18.67
C TYR A 89 -13.38 8.97 -20.04
N PHE A 90 -14.23 7.93 -20.18
CA PHE A 90 -14.54 7.26 -21.44
C PHE A 90 -16.05 7.21 -21.65
N ILE A 91 -16.50 7.31 -22.89
CA ILE A 91 -17.90 7.05 -23.22
C ILE A 91 -18.15 5.55 -23.11
N ALA A 92 -19.06 5.18 -22.21
CA ALA A 92 -19.41 3.78 -21.96
C ALA A 92 -20.77 3.44 -22.55
N PRO A 93 -20.99 2.19 -23.04
CA PRO A 93 -22.27 1.82 -23.65
C PRO A 93 -23.43 1.78 -22.65
N SER A 94 -23.21 1.37 -21.43
CA SER A 94 -24.19 1.38 -20.34
C SER A 94 -23.51 1.12 -19.00
N PRO A 95 -24.08 1.62 -17.88
CA PRO A 95 -23.61 1.25 -16.54
C PRO A 95 -23.97 -0.23 -16.26
N PRO A 96 -23.31 -0.86 -15.26
CA PRO A 96 -23.68 -2.19 -14.80
C PRO A 96 -25.17 -2.25 -14.45
N LYS A 97 -25.88 -3.24 -14.99
CA LYS A 97 -27.29 -3.47 -14.71
C LYS A 97 -27.45 -4.66 -13.79
N PHE A 98 -28.16 -4.45 -12.69
CA PHE A 98 -28.61 -5.52 -11.81
C PHE A 98 -29.97 -6.04 -12.30
N GLU A 99 -29.95 -6.89 -13.32
CA GLU A 99 -31.18 -7.43 -13.91
C GLU A 99 -31.79 -8.48 -13.00
N VAL A 100 -32.99 -8.20 -12.51
CA VAL A 100 -33.69 -9.05 -11.54
C VAL A 100 -34.43 -10.16 -12.27
N LYS A 101 -34.10 -11.42 -11.93
CA LYS A 101 -34.79 -12.63 -12.40
C LYS A 101 -36.03 -12.93 -11.51
N LYS A 102 -35.86 -12.79 -10.20
CA LYS A 102 -36.95 -13.02 -9.23
C LYS A 102 -36.75 -12.19 -7.99
N GLU A 103 -37.84 -11.63 -7.47
CA GLU A 103 -37.84 -10.89 -6.20
C GLU A 103 -38.38 -11.75 -5.05
N TYR A 104 -37.70 -11.65 -3.91
CA TYR A 104 -38.11 -12.19 -2.62
C TYR A 104 -38.26 -11.07 -1.61
N TRP A 105 -38.87 -11.30 -0.48
CA TRP A 105 -39.16 -10.29 0.53
C TRP A 105 -37.94 -9.45 0.97
N LYS A 106 -36.77 -10.08 1.10
CA LYS A 106 -35.55 -9.44 1.65
C LYS A 106 -34.36 -9.45 0.71
N HIS A 107 -34.47 -9.98 -0.50
CA HIS A 107 -33.41 -10.08 -1.50
C HIS A 107 -34.00 -10.30 -2.89
N VAL A 108 -33.16 -10.19 -3.90
CA VAL A 108 -33.49 -10.55 -5.28
C VAL A 108 -32.54 -11.62 -5.80
N LEU A 109 -33.00 -12.45 -6.71
CA LEU A 109 -32.18 -13.30 -7.55
C LEU A 109 -31.95 -12.55 -8.87
N LEU A 110 -30.70 -12.39 -9.26
CA LEU A 110 -30.30 -11.77 -10.51
C LEU A 110 -30.26 -12.76 -11.66
N GLN A 111 -30.19 -12.27 -12.90
CA GLN A 111 -30.13 -13.14 -14.09
C GLN A 111 -28.86 -14.00 -14.17
N ASN A 112 -27.76 -13.56 -13.54
CA ASN A 112 -26.51 -14.31 -13.41
C ASN A 112 -26.51 -15.33 -12.25
N ASP A 113 -27.70 -15.67 -11.72
CA ASP A 113 -27.95 -16.59 -10.62
C ASP A 113 -27.33 -16.20 -9.26
N ARG A 114 -26.77 -14.98 -9.14
CA ARG A 114 -26.34 -14.42 -7.85
C ARG A 114 -27.54 -13.85 -7.09
N VAL A 115 -27.45 -13.86 -5.77
CA VAL A 115 -28.42 -13.20 -4.91
C VAL A 115 -27.93 -11.82 -4.50
N ALA A 116 -28.85 -10.83 -4.49
CA ALA A 116 -28.52 -9.46 -4.15
C ALA A 116 -29.44 -8.93 -3.03
N LYS A 117 -28.88 -8.07 -2.19
CA LYS A 117 -29.62 -7.30 -1.20
C LYS A 117 -29.18 -5.84 -1.24
N CYS A 118 -30.16 -4.96 -1.26
CA CYS A 118 -29.94 -3.53 -1.32
C CYS A 118 -30.34 -2.86 0.01
N PHE A 119 -29.52 -1.92 0.43
CA PHE A 119 -29.74 -1.04 1.58
C PHE A 119 -29.71 0.41 1.10
N THR A 120 -30.67 1.24 1.52
CA THR A 120 -30.67 2.66 1.25
C THR A 120 -30.26 3.46 2.48
N LEU A 121 -29.51 4.53 2.28
CA LEU A 121 -29.17 5.47 3.36
C LEU A 121 -30.45 6.17 3.83
N TYR A 122 -30.82 5.93 5.06
CA TYR A 122 -32.03 6.50 5.67
C TYR A 122 -31.72 7.78 6.43
N SER A 123 -30.66 7.78 7.22
CA SER A 123 -30.18 8.92 7.98
C SER A 123 -28.65 8.92 8.04
N PRO A 124 -27.98 9.89 7.42
CA PRO A 124 -26.54 10.05 7.56
C PRO A 124 -26.19 10.57 8.95
N SER A 125 -24.97 10.29 9.42
CA SER A 125 -24.39 10.95 10.58
C SER A 125 -24.16 12.44 10.29
N SER A 126 -24.13 13.26 11.33
CA SER A 126 -23.80 14.68 11.23
C SER A 126 -22.31 14.99 11.06
N SER A 127 -21.43 13.97 11.18
CA SER A 127 -19.98 14.11 11.17
C SER A 127 -19.30 13.18 10.15
N LEU A 128 -19.83 13.13 8.92
CA LEU A 128 -19.21 12.38 7.85
C LEU A 128 -18.09 13.20 7.21
N SER A 129 -16.98 12.53 6.89
CA SER A 129 -15.88 13.13 6.14
C SER A 129 -16.15 13.11 4.64
N PRO A 130 -15.48 13.96 3.85
CA PRO A 130 -15.52 13.88 2.39
C PRO A 130 -15.19 12.48 1.89
N ALA A 131 -15.84 12.06 0.81
CA ALA A 131 -15.72 10.73 0.21
C ALA A 131 -16.04 9.55 1.15
N TRP A 132 -16.80 9.79 2.23
CA TRP A 132 -17.22 8.75 3.19
C TRP A 132 -17.84 7.53 2.50
N VAL A 133 -18.59 7.75 1.43
CA VAL A 133 -19.26 6.68 0.67
C VAL A 133 -18.28 5.59 0.20
N TYR A 134 -17.01 5.94 -0.04
CA TYR A 134 -15.98 4.97 -0.42
C TYR A 134 -15.72 3.92 0.69
N SER A 135 -15.82 4.29 1.95
CA SER A 135 -15.61 3.37 3.07
C SER A 135 -16.60 2.20 3.10
N LEU A 136 -17.81 2.39 2.53
CA LEU A 136 -18.84 1.35 2.44
C LEU A 136 -18.43 0.19 1.54
N LEU A 137 -17.54 0.43 0.56
CA LEU A 137 -17.05 -0.59 -0.38
C LEU A 137 -16.29 -1.73 0.30
N SER A 138 -15.82 -1.54 1.53
CA SER A 138 -15.22 -2.64 2.31
C SER A 138 -16.23 -3.73 2.71
N ALA A 139 -17.54 -3.43 2.65
CA ALA A 139 -18.61 -4.33 3.07
C ALA A 139 -19.79 -4.40 2.08
N CYS A 140 -19.68 -3.80 0.89
CA CYS A 140 -20.65 -3.94 -0.19
C CYS A 140 -19.94 -4.07 -1.55
N ASP A 141 -20.67 -4.55 -2.55
CA ASP A 141 -20.16 -4.79 -3.91
C ASP A 141 -20.47 -3.66 -4.88
N GLY A 142 -21.43 -2.80 -4.52
CA GLY A 142 -21.78 -1.65 -5.33
C GLY A 142 -22.46 -0.54 -4.55
N ILE A 143 -22.30 0.68 -5.05
CA ILE A 143 -22.95 1.88 -4.52
C ILE A 143 -23.63 2.57 -5.68
N MET A 144 -24.87 2.97 -5.47
CA MET A 144 -25.63 3.72 -6.44
C MET A 144 -26.09 5.03 -5.80
N LEU A 145 -25.63 6.13 -6.37
CA LEU A 145 -26.00 7.49 -5.97
C LEU A 145 -26.87 8.10 -7.05
N GLN A 146 -27.90 8.81 -6.66
CA GLN A 146 -28.72 9.57 -7.59
C GLN A 146 -28.88 10.99 -7.04
N PHE A 147 -28.49 11.98 -7.83
CA PHE A 147 -28.63 13.40 -7.55
C PHE A 147 -29.72 13.97 -8.47
N VAL A 148 -30.77 14.48 -7.90
CA VAL A 148 -31.86 15.15 -8.63
C VAL A 148 -31.88 16.61 -8.23
N PRO A 149 -31.48 17.53 -9.11
CA PRO A 149 -31.53 18.96 -8.81
C PRO A 149 -32.97 19.41 -8.55
N ILE A 150 -33.16 20.28 -7.58
CA ILE A 150 -34.47 20.85 -7.22
C ILE A 150 -34.48 22.31 -7.67
N GLU A 151 -35.50 22.67 -8.40
CA GLU A 151 -35.75 24.09 -8.74
C GLU A 151 -35.77 24.95 -7.48
N GLN A 152 -35.15 26.10 -7.55
CA GLN A 152 -34.92 26.98 -6.42
C GLN A 152 -36.18 27.34 -5.65
N ASP A 153 -37.25 27.80 -6.33
CA ASP A 153 -38.49 28.16 -5.70
C ASP A 153 -39.14 26.97 -4.94
N ARG A 154 -39.02 25.78 -5.53
CA ARG A 154 -39.47 24.54 -4.90
C ARG A 154 -38.60 24.16 -3.70
N ALA A 155 -37.28 24.38 -3.78
CA ALA A 155 -36.36 24.12 -2.69
C ALA A 155 -36.65 25.01 -1.48
N VAL A 156 -36.77 26.33 -1.70
CA VAL A 156 -37.14 27.33 -0.68
C VAL A 156 -38.47 26.99 -0.04
N SER A 157 -39.52 26.73 -0.85
CA SER A 157 -40.86 26.38 -0.35
C SER A 157 -40.84 25.11 0.53
N LYS A 158 -40.11 24.07 0.11
CA LYS A 158 -39.98 22.82 0.90
C LYS A 158 -39.27 23.03 2.22
N LEU A 159 -38.15 23.76 2.23
CA LEU A 159 -37.40 24.04 3.45
C LEU A 159 -38.19 24.90 4.40
N ARG A 160 -38.85 25.94 3.92
CA ARG A 160 -39.73 26.78 4.74
C ARG A 160 -40.87 25.99 5.40
N LYS A 161 -41.53 25.08 4.64
CA LYS A 161 -42.55 24.17 5.20
C LYS A 161 -41.98 23.27 6.29
N LYS A 162 -40.77 22.68 6.07
CA LYS A 162 -40.12 21.83 7.08
C LYS A 162 -39.74 22.61 8.34
N ILE A 163 -39.19 23.81 8.18
CA ILE A 163 -38.86 24.72 9.30
C ILE A 163 -40.11 25.09 10.08
N HIS A 164 -41.21 25.45 9.38
CA HIS A 164 -42.49 25.78 10.01
C HIS A 164 -43.03 24.60 10.84
N LEU A 165 -42.99 23.39 10.29
CA LEU A 165 -43.37 22.16 11.01
C LEU A 165 -42.49 21.89 12.25
N MET A 166 -41.20 22.12 12.17
CA MET A 166 -40.29 21.99 13.32
C MET A 166 -40.57 23.04 14.40
N ARG A 167 -40.89 24.26 14.00
CA ARG A 167 -41.28 25.33 14.94
C ARG A 167 -42.64 25.06 15.63
N SER A 168 -43.60 24.48 14.91
CA SER A 168 -44.91 24.15 15.47
C SER A 168 -44.87 23.06 16.55
N THR A 169 -43.81 22.26 16.62
CA THR A 169 -43.66 21.23 17.66
C THR A 169 -43.21 21.78 19.01
N GLN A 170 -43.01 23.10 19.15
CA GLN A 170 -42.63 23.82 20.40
C GLN A 170 -41.51 23.11 21.19
N SER A 171 -40.59 22.45 20.50
CA SER A 171 -39.52 21.68 21.14
C SER A 171 -38.42 22.60 21.65
N THR A 172 -38.07 22.45 22.93
CA THR A 172 -36.89 23.09 23.56
C THR A 172 -35.58 22.32 23.31
N ASN A 173 -35.63 21.26 22.49
CA ASN A 173 -34.49 20.45 22.20
C ASN A 173 -33.46 21.24 21.36
N SER A 174 -32.22 21.39 21.89
CA SER A 174 -31.15 22.14 21.26
C SER A 174 -30.82 21.62 19.85
N LYS A 175 -30.97 20.32 19.57
CA LYS A 175 -30.78 19.74 18.23
C LYS A 175 -31.79 20.27 17.23
N ILE A 176 -33.07 20.40 17.63
CA ILE A 176 -34.14 20.92 16.76
C ILE A 176 -33.90 22.40 16.50
N LEU A 177 -33.54 23.17 17.52
CA LEU A 177 -33.23 24.60 17.37
C LEU A 177 -32.05 24.82 16.40
N ASN A 178 -30.97 24.04 16.52
CA ASN A 178 -29.85 24.10 15.60
C ASN A 178 -30.24 23.72 14.16
N GLN A 179 -31.10 22.71 13.99
CA GLN A 179 -31.61 22.34 12.66
C GLN A 179 -32.46 23.44 12.03
N ILE A 180 -33.28 24.15 12.83
CA ILE A 180 -34.06 25.29 12.37
C ILE A 180 -33.13 26.42 11.93
N GLN A 181 -32.10 26.73 12.71
CA GLN A 181 -31.15 27.80 12.40
C GLN A 181 -30.37 27.49 11.11
N MET A 182 -29.84 26.28 10.99
CA MET A 182 -29.16 25.83 9.75
C MET A 182 -30.10 25.86 8.55
N GLY A 183 -31.36 25.42 8.73
CA GLY A 183 -32.37 25.48 7.67
C GLY A 183 -32.68 26.90 7.20
N LEU A 184 -32.75 27.86 8.11
CA LEU A 184 -32.96 29.28 7.78
C LEU A 184 -31.76 29.87 7.02
N GLN A 185 -30.55 29.50 7.42
CA GLN A 185 -29.34 29.91 6.73
C GLN A 185 -29.31 29.35 5.30
N THR A 186 -29.61 28.05 5.13
CA THR A 186 -29.73 27.43 3.80
C THR A 186 -30.78 28.09 2.92
N VAL A 187 -31.93 28.46 3.48
CA VAL A 187 -32.97 29.21 2.74
C VAL A 187 -32.43 30.57 2.25
N SER A 188 -31.71 31.31 3.11
CA SER A 188 -31.13 32.60 2.75
C SER A 188 -30.09 32.45 1.62
N GLU A 189 -29.25 31.41 1.67
CA GLU A 189 -28.24 31.13 0.62
C GLU A 189 -28.90 30.71 -0.70
N LEU A 190 -29.97 29.92 -0.64
CA LEU A 190 -30.75 29.54 -1.82
C LEU A 190 -31.36 30.79 -2.48
N GLU A 191 -31.97 31.70 -1.70
CA GLU A 191 -32.58 32.92 -2.22
C GLU A 191 -31.58 33.87 -2.88
N LYS A 192 -30.33 33.84 -2.46
CA LYS A 192 -29.21 34.57 -3.07
C LYS A 192 -28.57 33.88 -4.28
N ASN A 193 -29.03 32.71 -4.67
CA ASN A 193 -28.42 31.85 -5.69
C ASN A 193 -26.99 31.39 -5.36
N ASN A 194 -26.59 31.38 -4.10
CA ASN A 194 -25.24 30.99 -3.68
C ASN A 194 -25.07 29.47 -3.53
N THR A 195 -26.21 28.74 -3.47
CA THR A 195 -26.20 27.27 -3.32
C THR A 195 -27.35 26.60 -4.07
N ARG A 196 -27.34 25.28 -4.18
CA ARG A 196 -28.40 24.46 -4.76
C ARG A 196 -28.82 23.36 -3.79
N LEU A 197 -30.07 22.92 -3.89
CA LEU A 197 -30.57 21.78 -3.13
C LEU A 197 -30.80 20.59 -4.06
N PHE A 198 -30.32 19.42 -3.61
CA PHE A 198 -30.51 18.17 -4.30
C PHE A 198 -31.37 17.21 -3.51
N MET A 199 -32.13 16.42 -4.22
CA MET A 199 -32.74 15.21 -3.68
C MET A 199 -31.79 14.05 -3.99
N VAL A 200 -31.12 13.55 -2.95
CA VAL A 200 -30.11 12.49 -3.07
C VAL A 200 -30.68 11.16 -2.59
N THR A 201 -30.43 10.11 -3.36
CA THR A 201 -30.64 8.71 -2.94
C THR A 201 -29.28 8.00 -2.97
N ALA A 202 -28.95 7.30 -1.90
CA ALA A 202 -27.71 6.53 -1.80
C ALA A 202 -28.03 5.09 -1.40
N ASN A 203 -27.75 4.15 -2.27
CA ASN A 203 -28.00 2.72 -2.08
C ASN A 203 -26.68 1.94 -2.09
N ALA A 204 -26.55 1.01 -1.15
CA ALA A 204 -25.47 0.03 -1.12
C ALA A 204 -26.02 -1.35 -1.53
N ILE A 205 -25.32 -2.05 -2.41
CA ILE A 205 -25.73 -3.33 -2.97
C ILE A 205 -24.72 -4.39 -2.53
N ILE A 206 -25.21 -5.47 -1.94
CA ILE A 206 -24.44 -6.62 -1.53
C ILE A 206 -24.81 -7.78 -2.44
N LEU A 207 -23.81 -8.44 -3.01
CA LEU A 207 -23.94 -9.58 -3.91
C LEU A 207 -23.34 -10.81 -3.24
N ALA A 208 -24.00 -11.97 -3.38
CA ALA A 208 -23.47 -13.25 -2.92
C ALA A 208 -23.89 -14.37 -3.88
N ASP A 209 -23.19 -15.50 -3.80
CA ASP A 209 -23.53 -16.67 -4.59
C ASP A 209 -24.65 -17.49 -3.93
N ASP A 210 -24.83 -17.34 -2.61
CA ASP A 210 -25.88 -18.02 -1.84
C ASP A 210 -26.47 -17.13 -0.74
N ILE A 211 -27.62 -17.55 -0.21
CA ILE A 211 -28.38 -16.80 0.81
C ILE A 211 -27.65 -16.75 2.17
N LYS A 212 -26.83 -17.75 2.51
CA LYS A 212 -26.10 -17.78 3.78
C LYS A 212 -25.01 -16.73 3.79
N SER A 213 -24.20 -16.71 2.73
CA SER A 213 -23.17 -15.68 2.50
C SER A 213 -23.77 -14.27 2.47
N LEU A 214 -24.90 -14.09 1.77
CA LEU A 214 -25.62 -12.83 1.72
C LEU A 214 -26.05 -12.33 3.10
N LYS A 215 -26.50 -13.23 3.98
CA LYS A 215 -26.88 -12.88 5.37
C LYS A 215 -25.68 -12.43 6.19
N ASP A 216 -24.55 -13.12 6.06
CA ASP A 216 -23.34 -12.81 6.83
C ASP A 216 -22.69 -11.51 6.37
N ASP A 217 -22.62 -11.26 5.08
CA ASP A 217 -22.12 -9.99 4.52
C ASP A 217 -23.07 -8.82 4.83
N SER A 218 -24.39 -9.05 4.83
CA SER A 218 -25.37 -8.06 5.29
C SER A 218 -25.16 -7.67 6.77
N LYS A 219 -24.79 -8.62 7.64
CA LYS A 219 -24.46 -8.33 9.05
C LYS A 219 -23.18 -7.50 9.17
N LYS A 220 -22.15 -7.84 8.38
CA LYS A 220 -20.90 -7.06 8.31
C LYS A 220 -21.17 -5.61 7.88
N PHE A 221 -21.96 -5.41 6.83
CA PHE A 221 -22.36 -4.10 6.35
C PHE A 221 -23.08 -3.29 7.43
N VAL A 222 -24.10 -3.87 8.08
CA VAL A 222 -24.84 -3.20 9.16
C VAL A 222 -23.93 -2.86 10.34
N LYS A 223 -22.96 -3.71 10.68
CA LYS A 223 -21.97 -3.44 11.73
C LYS A 223 -21.09 -2.24 11.35
N LEU A 224 -20.58 -2.20 10.12
CA LEU A 224 -19.77 -1.08 9.62
C LEU A 224 -20.54 0.25 9.66
N THR A 225 -21.77 0.27 9.17
CA THR A 225 -22.56 1.50 9.12
C THR A 225 -22.96 2.03 10.51
N ARG A 226 -23.10 1.14 11.50
CA ARG A 226 -23.32 1.54 12.91
C ARG A 226 -22.11 2.24 13.51
N ILE A 227 -20.90 1.83 13.15
CA ILE A 227 -19.65 2.49 13.60
C ILE A 227 -19.62 3.95 13.10
N SER A 228 -20.04 4.20 11.86
CA SER A 228 -20.14 5.55 11.30
C SER A 228 -21.38 6.32 11.75
N LEU A 229 -22.18 5.78 12.68
CA LEU A 229 -23.47 6.35 13.16
C LEU A 229 -24.44 6.68 12.02
N SER A 230 -24.32 6.01 10.89
CA SER A 230 -25.23 6.16 9.75
C SER A 230 -26.24 5.03 9.71
N HIS A 231 -27.51 5.38 9.50
CA HIS A 231 -28.58 4.38 9.44
C HIS A 231 -28.93 4.02 8.01
N PHE A 232 -28.81 2.75 7.69
CA PHE A 232 -29.26 2.14 6.43
C PHE A 232 -30.45 1.22 6.65
N ASP A 233 -31.43 1.29 5.76
CA ASP A 233 -32.64 0.48 5.81
C ASP A 233 -32.80 -0.30 4.49
N ASN A 234 -33.38 -1.48 4.56
CA ASN A 234 -33.64 -2.33 3.41
C ASN A 234 -35.14 -2.48 3.06
N THR A 235 -36.00 -1.66 3.66
CA THR A 235 -37.46 -1.81 3.56
C THR A 235 -38.20 -0.65 2.86
N PRO A 236 -37.63 0.51 2.52
CA PRO A 236 -38.40 1.65 2.02
C PRO A 236 -38.97 1.45 0.61
N ALA A 237 -38.51 0.44 -0.13
CA ALA A 237 -39.07 0.04 -1.40
C ALA A 237 -38.85 -1.47 -1.61
N SER A 238 -39.45 -2.05 -2.68
CA SER A 238 -39.12 -3.42 -3.03
C SER A 238 -37.64 -3.55 -3.41
N GLN A 239 -37.04 -4.68 -3.11
CA GLN A 239 -35.63 -4.92 -3.37
C GLN A 239 -35.30 -4.77 -4.89
N ALA A 240 -36.21 -5.20 -5.76
CA ALA A 240 -36.09 -5.03 -7.21
C ALA A 240 -36.02 -3.56 -7.63
N LYS A 241 -36.81 -2.69 -6.99
CA LYS A 241 -36.75 -1.24 -7.23
C LYS A 241 -35.49 -0.62 -6.62
N MET A 242 -35.07 -1.08 -5.45
CA MET A 242 -33.89 -0.55 -4.75
C MET A 242 -32.61 -0.80 -5.53
N VAL A 243 -32.42 -1.99 -6.13
CA VAL A 243 -31.26 -2.28 -7.01
C VAL A 243 -31.31 -1.50 -8.33
N GLN A 244 -32.43 -0.84 -8.65
CA GLN A 244 -32.58 0.07 -9.78
C GLN A 244 -32.39 1.55 -9.39
N GLY A 245 -32.05 1.83 -8.14
CA GLY A 245 -31.76 3.18 -7.63
C GLY A 245 -32.91 3.83 -6.88
N TRP A 246 -34.05 3.15 -6.63
CA TRP A 246 -35.10 3.66 -5.75
C TRP A 246 -34.67 3.54 -4.29
N GLY A 247 -35.07 4.50 -3.47
CA GLY A 247 -34.72 4.48 -2.06
C GLY A 247 -35.23 5.72 -1.31
N LYS A 248 -34.72 5.90 -0.09
CA LYS A 248 -35.01 7.09 0.72
C LYS A 248 -34.39 8.31 0.07
N LYS A 249 -35.19 9.35 -0.06
CA LYS A 249 -34.80 10.64 -0.61
C LYS A 249 -34.32 11.55 0.51
N LEU A 250 -33.06 11.96 0.43
CA LEU A 250 -32.45 12.92 1.34
C LEU A 250 -32.39 14.29 0.65
N TYR A 251 -32.64 15.34 1.39
CA TYR A 251 -32.46 16.71 0.88
C TYR A 251 -31.09 17.19 1.35
N VAL A 252 -30.21 17.43 0.41
CA VAL A 252 -28.78 17.73 0.65
C VAL A 252 -28.44 19.03 -0.09
N GLU A 253 -27.86 19.96 0.62
CA GLU A 253 -27.30 21.17 0.04
C GLU A 253 -25.99 20.84 -0.72
N LEU A 254 -25.70 21.61 -1.76
CA LEU A 254 -24.51 21.42 -2.62
C LEU A 254 -23.22 21.29 -1.80
N GLY A 255 -22.98 22.18 -0.83
CA GLY A 255 -21.80 22.18 0.03
C GLY A 255 -21.66 20.95 0.93
N SER A 256 -22.72 20.16 1.11
CA SER A 256 -22.72 18.91 1.88
C SER A 256 -22.72 17.66 1.00
N CYS A 257 -22.52 17.80 -0.32
CA CYS A 257 -22.47 16.66 -1.24
C CYS A 257 -21.10 15.96 -1.28
N ASP A 258 -20.07 16.54 -0.69
CA ASP A 258 -18.70 16.01 -0.63
C ASP A 258 -18.61 14.61 0.01
N VAL A 259 -19.46 14.33 1.00
CA VAL A 259 -19.55 13.00 1.64
C VAL A 259 -19.90 11.89 0.64
N PHE A 260 -20.59 12.25 -0.45
CA PHE A 260 -20.95 11.34 -1.53
C PHE A 260 -19.97 11.34 -2.69
N TYR A 261 -18.81 11.98 -2.58
CA TYR A 261 -17.77 11.96 -3.63
C TYR A 261 -17.32 10.52 -3.93
N PRO A 262 -17.61 9.99 -5.14
CA PRO A 262 -17.47 8.56 -5.40
C PRO A 262 -16.23 8.20 -6.25
N PHE A 263 -15.53 9.22 -6.78
CA PHE A 263 -14.43 8.99 -7.74
C PHE A 263 -13.11 8.75 -7.01
N VAL A 264 -13.13 7.78 -6.11
CA VAL A 264 -11.99 7.40 -5.28
C VAL A 264 -11.55 5.99 -5.63
N SER A 265 -10.26 5.82 -5.85
CA SER A 265 -9.63 4.50 -5.89
C SER A 265 -8.31 4.57 -5.15
N SER A 266 -8.00 3.50 -4.43
CA SER A 266 -6.66 3.25 -3.91
C SER A 266 -6.04 2.03 -4.58
N ASP A 267 -6.54 1.60 -5.75
CA ASP A 267 -6.05 0.42 -6.45
C ASP A 267 -4.72 0.72 -7.12
N MET A 268 -3.72 -0.10 -6.82
CA MET A 268 -2.39 -0.02 -7.40
C MET A 268 -2.30 -1.02 -8.56
N LEU A 269 -2.59 -0.56 -9.76
CA LEU A 269 -2.62 -1.36 -10.99
C LEU A 269 -1.52 -0.90 -11.96
N GLU A 270 -0.28 -1.14 -11.62
CA GLU A 270 0.90 -0.63 -12.35
C GLU A 270 1.34 -1.61 -13.46
N VAL A 271 0.49 -1.78 -14.44
CA VAL A 271 0.72 -2.63 -15.62
C VAL A 271 1.49 -1.86 -16.72
N PRO A 272 2.19 -2.54 -17.66
CA PRO A 272 2.34 -4.00 -17.77
C PRO A 272 3.48 -4.59 -16.94
N ASN A 273 4.36 -3.77 -16.39
CA ASN A 273 5.65 -4.21 -15.84
C ASN A 273 5.66 -4.45 -14.32
N GLY A 274 4.51 -4.47 -13.66
CA GLY A 274 4.41 -4.74 -12.23
C GLY A 274 4.47 -6.24 -11.87
N ILE A 275 4.67 -6.52 -10.58
CA ILE A 275 4.48 -7.83 -9.97
C ILE A 275 3.25 -7.79 -9.07
N THR A 276 2.48 -8.86 -9.02
CA THR A 276 1.34 -8.92 -8.08
C THR A 276 1.86 -9.23 -6.69
N ILE A 277 1.53 -8.42 -5.69
CA ILE A 277 1.98 -8.64 -4.30
C ILE A 277 0.83 -8.98 -3.35
N GLY A 278 -0.41 -8.74 -3.75
CA GLY A 278 -1.58 -9.03 -2.93
C GLY A 278 -2.85 -8.46 -3.53
N VAL A 279 -3.83 -8.23 -2.66
CA VAL A 279 -5.11 -7.59 -3.01
C VAL A 279 -5.37 -6.39 -2.11
N ASN A 280 -6.00 -5.38 -2.66
CA ASN A 280 -6.50 -4.25 -1.89
C ASN A 280 -7.63 -4.72 -0.97
N TYR A 281 -7.47 -4.50 0.32
CA TYR A 281 -8.45 -4.95 1.32
C TYR A 281 -9.85 -4.34 1.12
N THR A 282 -9.92 -3.11 0.65
CA THR A 282 -11.18 -2.37 0.48
C THR A 282 -11.93 -2.77 -0.79
N THR A 283 -11.22 -2.89 -1.90
CA THR A 283 -11.83 -3.08 -3.23
C THR A 283 -11.77 -4.53 -3.71
N GLY A 284 -10.83 -5.33 -3.17
CA GLY A 284 -10.53 -6.68 -3.67
C GLY A 284 -9.71 -6.68 -4.96
N ALA A 285 -9.30 -5.51 -5.46
CA ALA A 285 -8.47 -5.39 -6.65
C ALA A 285 -7.06 -5.95 -6.42
N PRO A 286 -6.41 -6.52 -7.45
CA PRO A 286 -5.03 -6.93 -7.34
C PRO A 286 -4.13 -5.72 -7.07
N ILE A 287 -3.09 -5.92 -6.29
CA ILE A 287 -2.03 -4.94 -6.11
C ILE A 287 -0.90 -5.34 -7.06
N ILE A 288 -0.80 -4.62 -8.17
CA ILE A 288 0.26 -4.79 -9.16
C ILE A 288 1.28 -3.68 -8.94
N PHE A 289 2.40 -4.06 -8.37
CA PHE A 289 3.47 -3.14 -7.97
C PHE A 289 4.60 -3.13 -8.99
N ASN A 290 4.94 -1.94 -9.49
CA ASN A 290 6.06 -1.73 -10.41
C ASN A 290 7.08 -0.79 -9.77
N TYR A 291 8.22 -1.34 -9.33
CA TYR A 291 9.28 -0.56 -8.71
C TYR A 291 9.82 0.56 -9.61
N SER A 292 9.81 0.36 -10.94
CA SER A 292 10.37 1.34 -11.88
C SER A 292 9.56 2.64 -11.99
N MET A 293 8.31 2.63 -11.49
CA MET A 293 7.47 3.83 -11.39
C MET A 293 7.82 4.70 -10.18
N ARG A 294 8.77 4.30 -9.36
CA ARG A 294 9.19 5.01 -8.15
C ARG A 294 10.33 5.99 -8.44
N ALA A 295 10.42 7.05 -7.64
CA ALA A 295 11.55 7.98 -7.68
C ALA A 295 12.85 7.29 -7.25
N ASN A 296 12.75 6.32 -6.33
CA ASN A 296 13.82 5.39 -5.99
C ASN A 296 13.28 3.96 -5.86
N TYR A 297 14.17 2.96 -5.89
CA TYR A 297 13.80 1.56 -5.92
C TYR A 297 13.97 0.86 -4.56
N ASN A 298 13.97 1.65 -3.48
CA ASN A 298 14.10 1.13 -2.12
C ASN A 298 12.73 0.72 -1.59
N ILE A 299 12.66 -0.49 -1.06
CA ILE A 299 11.46 -1.09 -0.44
C ILE A 299 11.81 -1.40 1.01
N LEU A 300 11.19 -0.70 1.95
CA LEU A 300 11.34 -0.95 3.38
C LEU A 300 10.16 -1.78 3.88
N ILE A 301 10.45 -2.91 4.53
CA ILE A 301 9.44 -3.78 5.14
C ILE A 301 9.63 -3.72 6.66
N LEU A 302 8.60 -3.27 7.37
CA LEU A 302 8.57 -3.17 8.83
C LEU A 302 7.50 -4.09 9.40
N ALA A 303 7.88 -4.95 10.35
CA ALA A 303 6.95 -5.91 10.94
C ALA A 303 7.46 -6.46 12.27
N SER A 304 6.60 -6.54 13.28
CA SER A 304 6.89 -7.33 14.48
C SER A 304 7.03 -8.81 14.16
N SER A 305 7.70 -9.56 15.02
CA SER A 305 7.84 -11.02 14.86
C SER A 305 6.48 -11.71 14.70
N GLY A 306 6.39 -12.68 13.79
CA GLY A 306 5.15 -13.42 13.49
C GLY A 306 4.08 -12.66 12.70
N ALA A 307 4.36 -11.44 12.22
CA ALA A 307 3.41 -10.66 11.42
C ALA A 307 3.39 -11.03 9.92
N GLY A 308 4.25 -11.93 9.46
CA GLY A 308 4.36 -12.32 8.05
C GLY A 308 5.51 -11.62 7.29
N LYS A 309 6.46 -11.01 7.99
CA LYS A 309 7.63 -10.30 7.44
C LYS A 309 8.36 -11.11 6.37
N SER A 310 8.84 -12.28 6.75
CA SER A 310 9.64 -13.16 5.88
C SER A 310 8.83 -13.70 4.70
N VAL A 311 7.53 -13.99 4.89
CA VAL A 311 6.65 -14.42 3.79
C VAL A 311 6.48 -13.30 2.76
N THR A 312 6.24 -12.07 3.23
CA THR A 312 6.09 -10.90 2.35
C THR A 312 7.37 -10.62 1.55
N ALA A 313 8.52 -10.64 2.23
CA ALA A 313 9.81 -10.41 1.59
C ALA A 313 10.14 -11.48 0.54
N LYS A 314 9.96 -12.76 0.89
CA LYS A 314 10.19 -13.90 -0.01
C LYS A 314 9.25 -13.88 -1.22
N LEU A 315 7.98 -13.48 -1.02
CA LEU A 315 7.01 -13.32 -2.10
C LEU A 315 7.49 -12.28 -3.12
N ILE A 316 7.85 -11.10 -2.65
CA ILE A 316 8.31 -10.00 -3.51
C ILE A 316 9.60 -10.42 -4.23
N LEU A 317 10.56 -10.98 -3.49
CA LEU A 317 11.82 -11.47 -4.04
C LEU A 317 11.60 -12.48 -5.16
N LYS A 318 10.84 -13.55 -4.89
CA LYS A 318 10.55 -14.62 -5.86
C LYS A 318 9.92 -14.05 -7.13
N ARG A 319 8.88 -13.23 -6.99
CA ARG A 319 8.17 -12.65 -8.12
C ARG A 319 9.01 -11.65 -8.93
N LEU A 320 9.93 -10.94 -8.27
CA LEU A 320 10.93 -10.11 -8.97
C LEU A 320 11.92 -10.97 -9.74
N MET A 321 12.42 -12.06 -9.16
CA MET A 321 13.38 -12.96 -9.83
C MET A 321 12.74 -13.72 -10.99
N GLU A 322 11.47 -14.14 -10.87
CA GLU A 322 10.73 -14.76 -11.96
C GLU A 322 10.52 -13.77 -13.13
N LYS A 323 10.24 -12.52 -12.80
CA LYS A 323 10.09 -11.47 -13.82
C LYS A 323 11.40 -11.05 -14.45
N TYR A 324 12.49 -11.06 -13.69
CA TYR A 324 13.82 -10.67 -14.13
C TYR A 324 14.83 -11.80 -13.90
N PRO A 325 14.76 -12.89 -14.68
CA PRO A 325 15.56 -14.10 -14.42
C PRO A 325 17.07 -13.87 -14.59
N THR A 326 17.47 -12.84 -15.32
CA THR A 326 18.87 -12.42 -15.51
C THR A 326 19.34 -11.38 -14.49
N ALA A 327 18.51 -11.05 -13.50
CA ALA A 327 18.88 -10.08 -12.48
C ALA A 327 20.02 -10.56 -11.62
N LEU A 328 20.96 -9.67 -11.37
CA LEU A 328 21.98 -9.88 -10.34
C LEU A 328 21.27 -9.87 -8.98
N THR A 329 21.32 -10.99 -8.25
CA THR A 329 20.57 -11.12 -6.98
C THR A 329 21.49 -11.42 -5.82
N PHE A 330 21.36 -10.60 -4.76
CA PHE A 330 22.11 -10.78 -3.51
C PHE A 330 21.16 -10.75 -2.32
N ILE A 331 21.32 -11.75 -1.46
CA ILE A 331 20.52 -11.90 -0.24
C ILE A 331 21.49 -12.06 0.94
N VAL A 332 21.35 -11.20 1.94
CA VAL A 332 21.98 -11.37 3.24
C VAL A 332 20.92 -11.89 4.20
N ASP A 333 21.14 -13.11 4.68
CA ASP A 333 20.20 -13.93 5.44
C ASP A 333 20.78 -14.30 6.81
N PRO A 334 20.66 -13.45 7.83
CA PRO A 334 21.21 -13.71 9.15
C PRO A 334 20.61 -14.95 9.85
N GLU A 335 19.33 -15.23 9.60
CA GLU A 335 18.60 -16.29 10.30
C GLU A 335 18.51 -17.61 9.52
N GLY A 336 18.99 -17.65 8.26
CA GLY A 336 18.91 -18.81 7.40
C GLY A 336 17.50 -19.15 6.93
N GLU A 337 16.65 -18.14 6.80
CA GLU A 337 15.25 -18.32 6.42
C GLU A 337 15.04 -18.49 4.91
N TYR A 338 16.03 -18.15 4.08
CA TYR A 338 15.93 -18.17 2.61
C TYR A 338 16.43 -19.47 1.98
N GLU A 339 16.78 -20.49 2.76
CA GLU A 339 17.29 -21.77 2.25
C GLU A 339 16.32 -22.48 1.31
N LYS A 340 15.00 -22.50 1.64
CA LYS A 340 13.99 -23.13 0.79
C LYS A 340 13.81 -22.39 -0.54
N ILE A 341 13.86 -21.07 -0.54
CA ILE A 341 13.79 -20.28 -1.77
C ILE A 341 15.07 -20.44 -2.59
N ALA A 342 16.23 -20.60 -1.93
CA ALA A 342 17.49 -20.92 -2.60
C ALA A 342 17.41 -22.23 -3.39
N GLN A 343 16.84 -23.28 -2.80
CA GLN A 343 16.61 -24.56 -3.46
C GLN A 343 15.67 -24.42 -4.67
N TYR A 344 14.57 -23.69 -4.52
CA TYR A 344 13.63 -23.44 -5.62
C TYR A 344 14.31 -22.70 -6.78
N LEU A 345 15.09 -21.68 -6.48
CA LEU A 345 15.80 -20.85 -7.46
C LEU A 345 17.10 -21.52 -7.97
N ARG A 346 17.46 -22.70 -7.44
CA ARG A 346 18.69 -23.43 -7.74
C ARG A 346 19.95 -22.62 -7.46
N ILE A 347 19.92 -21.83 -6.39
CA ILE A 347 21.05 -21.06 -5.89
C ILE A 347 21.67 -21.83 -4.72
N GLU A 348 22.96 -22.10 -4.77
CA GLU A 348 23.65 -22.67 -3.63
C GLU A 348 24.01 -21.57 -2.62
N PRO A 349 23.46 -21.59 -1.39
CA PRO A 349 23.76 -20.57 -0.40
C PRO A 349 25.18 -20.74 0.14
N ILE A 350 25.88 -19.63 0.27
CA ILE A 350 27.15 -19.57 1.00
C ILE A 350 26.82 -19.58 2.49
N ARG A 351 26.97 -20.74 3.14
CA ARG A 351 26.76 -20.87 4.58
C ARG A 351 28.03 -20.50 5.32
N ILE A 352 27.89 -19.59 6.27
CA ILE A 352 28.98 -19.14 7.11
C ILE A 352 28.78 -19.75 8.50
N THR A 353 29.41 -20.90 8.73
CA THR A 353 29.34 -21.61 10.01
C THR A 353 30.64 -21.44 10.84
N GLY A 354 31.66 -20.83 10.23
CA GLY A 354 32.99 -20.62 10.78
C GLY A 354 33.99 -21.60 10.22
N GLY A 355 34.99 -21.06 9.52
CA GLY A 355 36.07 -21.84 8.87
C GLY A 355 36.04 -21.83 7.36
N GLU A 356 34.98 -21.32 6.72
CA GLU A 356 34.92 -21.19 5.26
C GLU A 356 35.75 -20.00 4.77
N GLU A 357 36.52 -20.23 3.70
CA GLU A 357 37.24 -19.18 2.99
C GLU A 357 36.29 -18.45 2.02
N LEU A 358 36.04 -17.15 2.28
CA LEU A 358 35.06 -16.36 1.52
C LEU A 358 35.71 -15.37 0.54
N GLY A 359 37.01 -15.10 0.68
CA GLY A 359 37.71 -14.15 -0.17
C GLY A 359 37.27 -12.69 0.01
N PHE A 360 36.84 -12.30 1.18
CA PHE A 360 36.42 -10.93 1.49
C PHE A 360 37.60 -10.03 1.89
N ASP A 361 38.76 -10.25 1.32
CA ASP A 361 39.94 -9.41 1.55
C ASP A 361 39.66 -7.97 1.07
N PRO A 362 39.66 -6.96 1.95
CA PRO A 362 39.35 -5.56 1.57
C PRO A 362 40.30 -4.99 0.52
N PHE A 363 41.60 -5.38 0.54
CA PHE A 363 42.55 -4.94 -0.49
C PHE A 363 42.27 -5.51 -1.89
N ARG A 364 41.54 -6.61 -1.98
CA ARG A 364 41.04 -7.16 -3.24
C ARG A 364 39.63 -6.65 -3.58
N MET A 365 38.90 -6.10 -2.59
CA MET A 365 37.53 -5.63 -2.74
C MET A 365 37.47 -4.18 -3.18
N PHE A 366 38.37 -3.32 -2.68
CA PHE A 366 38.37 -1.89 -2.97
C PHE A 366 39.45 -1.52 -3.99
N ASP A 367 39.15 -0.50 -4.81
CA ASP A 367 40.11 -0.02 -5.80
C ASP A 367 41.19 0.88 -5.17
N LYS A 368 40.86 1.52 -4.03
CA LYS A 368 41.79 2.34 -3.26
C LYS A 368 42.20 1.61 -1.98
N PRO A 369 43.52 1.40 -1.75
CA PRO A 369 43.96 0.79 -0.50
C PRO A 369 43.56 1.53 0.77
N SER A 370 43.36 2.86 0.69
CA SER A 370 42.86 3.68 1.80
C SER A 370 41.42 3.26 2.23
N ASP A 371 40.58 2.89 1.29
CA ASP A 371 39.20 2.45 1.61
C ASP A 371 39.25 1.08 2.28
N ALA A 372 40.15 0.18 1.85
CA ALA A 372 40.37 -1.09 2.50
C ALA A 372 40.82 -0.93 3.95
N VAL A 373 41.78 -0.01 4.20
CA VAL A 373 42.25 0.30 5.56
C VAL A 373 41.11 0.83 6.44
N ASN A 374 40.33 1.75 5.95
CA ASN A 374 39.20 2.31 6.71
C ASN A 374 38.21 1.21 7.13
N VAL A 375 37.88 0.30 6.22
CA VAL A 375 37.00 -0.86 6.50
C VAL A 375 37.63 -1.79 7.53
N LEU A 376 38.90 -2.13 7.40
CA LEU A 376 39.61 -2.98 8.37
C LEU A 376 39.64 -2.35 9.75
N CYS A 377 39.98 -1.06 9.84
CA CYS A 377 40.03 -0.33 11.10
C CYS A 377 38.66 -0.26 11.79
N GLU A 378 37.60 -0.10 11.00
CA GLU A 378 36.24 -0.08 11.52
C GLU A 378 35.81 -1.45 12.05
N ILE A 379 36.09 -2.52 11.33
CA ILE A 379 35.85 -3.91 11.78
C ILE A 379 36.67 -4.24 13.05
N ALA A 380 37.92 -3.78 13.09
CA ALA A 380 38.83 -3.98 14.20
C ALA A 380 38.59 -3.01 15.37
N GLN A 381 37.71 -2.01 15.19
CA GLN A 381 37.49 -0.93 16.15
C GLN A 381 38.81 -0.21 16.56
N ALA A 382 39.67 0.04 15.56
CA ALA A 382 40.99 0.62 15.79
C ALA A 382 40.88 2.13 16.12
N PRO A 383 41.69 2.64 17.09
CA PRO A 383 41.73 4.08 17.41
C PRO A 383 42.23 4.92 16.23
N GLN A 384 41.80 6.18 16.13
CA GLN A 384 42.15 7.09 15.04
C GLN A 384 43.67 7.23 14.81
N LEU A 385 44.47 7.14 15.86
CA LEU A 385 45.93 7.18 15.75
C LEU A 385 46.47 5.99 14.93
N VAL A 386 45.89 4.81 15.13
CA VAL A 386 46.24 3.58 14.41
C VAL A 386 45.77 3.68 12.96
N VAL A 387 44.56 4.22 12.73
CA VAL A 387 44.03 4.47 11.36
C VAL A 387 45.02 5.32 10.55
N ASN A 388 45.51 6.40 11.11
CA ASN A 388 46.47 7.28 10.41
C ASN A 388 47.79 6.57 10.08
N SER A 389 48.30 5.74 11.01
CA SER A 389 49.46 4.92 10.75
C SER A 389 49.24 3.89 9.66
N PHE A 390 48.10 3.22 9.66
CA PHE A 390 47.74 2.23 8.66
C PHE A 390 47.61 2.86 7.26
N LEU A 391 47.00 4.04 7.18
CA LEU A 391 46.87 4.78 5.90
C LEU A 391 48.23 5.15 5.31
N SER A 392 49.23 5.44 6.13
CA SER A 392 50.60 5.72 5.65
C SER A 392 51.33 4.49 5.10
N LYS A 393 50.89 3.28 5.43
CA LYS A 393 51.56 1.99 5.08
C LYS A 393 50.81 1.19 4.01
N CYS A 394 49.64 1.62 3.57
CA CYS A 394 48.77 0.84 2.70
C CYS A 394 49.09 0.97 1.20
N GLU A 395 49.96 1.90 0.82
CA GLU A 395 50.27 2.14 -0.57
C GLU A 395 50.97 0.90 -1.22
N GLY A 396 50.47 0.51 -2.39
CA GLY A 396 50.96 -0.64 -3.14
C GLY A 396 50.60 -2.02 -2.57
N VAL A 397 49.82 -2.10 -1.50
CA VAL A 397 49.37 -3.35 -0.86
C VAL A 397 48.26 -3.99 -1.68
N LYS A 398 48.31 -5.32 -1.87
CA LYS A 398 47.33 -6.11 -2.66
C LYS A 398 46.55 -7.13 -1.83
N SER A 399 46.94 -7.38 -0.58
CA SER A 399 46.25 -8.33 0.29
C SER A 399 46.39 -7.96 1.76
N LEU A 400 45.44 -8.46 2.58
CA LEU A 400 45.48 -8.28 4.03
C LEU A 400 46.72 -8.90 4.66
N ASP A 401 47.17 -10.06 4.18
CA ASP A 401 48.40 -10.72 4.69
C ASP A 401 49.66 -9.88 4.39
N GLU A 402 49.77 -9.31 3.18
CA GLU A 402 50.84 -8.39 2.81
C GLU A 402 50.84 -7.14 3.69
N PHE A 403 49.63 -6.56 3.92
CA PHE A 403 49.48 -5.41 4.79
C PHE A 403 49.91 -5.70 6.21
N TYR A 404 49.45 -6.84 6.77
CA TYR A 404 49.77 -7.27 8.11
C TYR A 404 51.28 -7.45 8.29
N GLY A 405 51.99 -7.94 7.26
CA GLY A 405 53.45 -8.06 7.25
C GLY A 405 54.20 -6.72 7.36
N LYS A 406 53.61 -5.61 6.92
CA LYS A 406 54.19 -4.25 7.00
C LYS A 406 53.97 -3.55 8.35
N LEU A 407 53.16 -4.13 9.24
CA LEU A 407 52.80 -3.55 10.51
C LEU A 407 53.79 -3.87 11.63
N SER A 408 53.96 -2.96 12.57
CA SER A 408 54.71 -3.19 13.82
C SER A 408 53.96 -4.19 14.72
N GLU A 409 54.66 -4.78 15.68
CA GLU A 409 54.06 -5.74 16.62
C GLU A 409 52.93 -5.11 17.48
N GLU A 410 52.99 -3.81 17.75
CA GLU A 410 51.91 -3.11 18.43
C GLU A 410 50.68 -2.93 17.55
N GLU A 411 50.87 -2.62 16.29
CA GLU A 411 49.82 -2.43 15.32
C GLU A 411 49.14 -3.75 14.94
N LYS A 412 49.91 -4.84 14.84
CA LYS A 412 49.40 -6.18 14.57
C LYS A 412 48.35 -6.64 15.56
N LYS A 413 48.41 -6.17 16.82
CA LYS A 413 47.43 -6.52 17.86
C LYS A 413 45.99 -6.16 17.45
N TYR A 414 45.81 -5.11 16.66
CA TYR A 414 44.48 -4.68 16.22
C TYR A 414 43.88 -5.58 15.12
N LEU A 415 44.74 -6.18 14.29
CA LEU A 415 44.29 -7.03 13.17
C LEU A 415 44.49 -8.54 13.42
N VAL A 416 45.09 -8.95 14.55
CA VAL A 416 45.38 -10.34 14.83
C VAL A 416 44.17 -11.27 14.69
N ASN A 417 43.00 -10.84 15.16
CA ASN A 417 41.76 -11.62 15.06
C ASN A 417 41.25 -11.74 13.62
N LEU A 418 41.64 -10.82 12.73
CA LEU A 418 41.24 -10.83 11.32
C LEU A 418 42.20 -11.65 10.46
N VAL A 419 43.47 -11.80 10.88
CA VAL A 419 44.50 -12.49 10.10
C VAL A 419 44.80 -13.91 10.61
N THR A 420 44.84 -14.12 11.92
CA THR A 420 45.16 -15.42 12.53
C THR A 420 44.05 -15.94 13.46
N GLY A 421 43.04 -15.09 13.80
CA GLY A 421 41.95 -15.45 14.69
C GLY A 421 40.75 -16.09 13.96
N PRO A 422 39.62 -16.20 14.67
CA PRO A 422 38.40 -16.85 14.17
C PRO A 422 37.82 -16.25 12.90
N MET A 423 38.13 -14.98 12.60
CA MET A 423 37.65 -14.27 11.41
C MET A 423 38.60 -14.41 10.19
N ALA A 424 39.77 -15.00 10.34
CA ALA A 424 40.79 -15.04 9.29
C ALA A 424 40.30 -15.73 7.98
N THR A 425 39.45 -16.73 8.12
CA THR A 425 38.90 -17.47 7.00
C THR A 425 37.98 -16.60 6.12
N LEU A 426 37.33 -15.57 6.69
CA LEU A 426 36.51 -14.65 5.89
C LEU A 426 37.31 -13.92 4.82
N PHE A 427 38.57 -13.64 5.08
CA PHE A 427 39.44 -12.83 4.23
C PHE A 427 40.26 -13.67 3.25
N ARG A 428 40.41 -14.98 3.52
CA ARG A 428 41.20 -15.92 2.71
C ARG A 428 40.39 -16.49 1.55
N GLY A 429 41.11 -17.04 0.56
CA GLY A 429 40.54 -17.71 -0.60
C GLY A 429 40.12 -16.78 -1.72
N GLU A 430 39.47 -17.35 -2.72
CA GLU A 430 38.89 -16.59 -3.83
C GLU A 430 37.39 -16.28 -3.56
N PRO A 431 36.91 -15.12 -3.99
CA PRO A 431 35.50 -14.72 -3.75
C PRO A 431 34.52 -15.67 -4.44
N LYS A 432 33.73 -16.41 -3.66
CA LYS A 432 32.67 -17.31 -4.16
C LYS A 432 31.38 -16.58 -4.49
N VAL A 433 31.42 -15.39 -5.07
CA VAL A 433 30.24 -14.58 -5.36
C VAL A 433 29.86 -14.74 -6.82
N SER A 434 28.75 -15.43 -7.09
CA SER A 434 28.11 -15.58 -8.40
C SER A 434 27.17 -14.39 -8.72
N ASP A 435 26.46 -14.45 -9.84
CA ASP A 435 25.44 -13.45 -10.19
C ASP A 435 24.17 -13.56 -9.34
N GLN A 436 23.97 -14.73 -8.73
CA GLN A 436 22.94 -14.97 -7.75
C GLN A 436 23.60 -15.57 -6.50
N THR A 437 23.56 -14.84 -5.40
CA THR A 437 24.28 -15.22 -4.18
C THR A 437 23.39 -15.02 -2.96
N ILE A 438 23.30 -16.03 -2.12
CA ILE A 438 22.68 -15.98 -0.79
C ILE A 438 23.76 -16.22 0.24
N ILE A 439 23.93 -15.30 1.18
CA ILE A 439 24.85 -15.43 2.29
C ILE A 439 24.03 -15.74 3.53
N SER A 440 24.09 -16.99 3.98
CA SER A 440 23.38 -17.49 5.15
C SER A 440 24.32 -17.53 6.35
N LEU A 441 23.89 -16.89 7.44
CA LEU A 441 24.62 -16.80 8.71
C LEU A 441 24.00 -17.69 9.80
N LYS A 442 23.19 -18.66 9.40
CA LYS A 442 22.50 -19.57 10.30
C LYS A 442 23.47 -20.32 11.21
N GLY A 443 23.19 -20.24 12.52
CA GLY A 443 24.06 -20.86 13.54
C GLY A 443 25.15 -19.94 14.07
N THR A 444 25.27 -18.73 13.57
CA THR A 444 26.19 -17.71 14.09
C THR A 444 25.46 -16.87 15.15
N TYR A 445 25.90 -17.00 16.39
CA TYR A 445 25.16 -16.41 17.53
C TYR A 445 25.62 -15.00 17.93
N ALA A 446 26.79 -14.55 17.43
CA ALA A 446 27.30 -13.23 17.78
C ALA A 446 26.79 -12.18 16.78
N GLU A 447 25.89 -11.30 17.22
CA GLU A 447 25.36 -10.20 16.41
C GLU A 447 26.47 -9.34 15.78
N ASP A 448 27.59 -9.14 16.51
CA ASP A 448 28.74 -8.39 16.00
C ASP A 448 29.41 -9.08 14.80
N TYR A 449 29.49 -10.41 14.82
CA TYR A 449 30.01 -11.18 13.69
C TYR A 449 29.08 -11.11 12.50
N VAL A 450 27.76 -11.27 12.71
CA VAL A 450 26.73 -11.13 11.67
C VAL A 450 26.80 -9.76 11.01
N ALA A 451 26.91 -8.70 11.81
CA ALA A 451 27.03 -7.35 11.31
C ALA A 451 28.30 -7.13 10.45
N LYS A 452 29.44 -7.65 10.91
CA LYS A 452 30.74 -7.57 10.17
C LYS A 452 30.67 -8.28 8.83
N VAL A 453 30.14 -9.51 8.81
CA VAL A 453 29.99 -10.28 7.57
C VAL A 453 29.02 -9.61 6.61
N SER A 454 27.88 -9.15 7.10
CA SER A 454 26.89 -8.43 6.30
C SER A 454 27.50 -7.18 5.66
N PHE A 455 28.31 -6.45 6.42
CA PHE A 455 29.03 -5.29 5.91
C PHE A 455 30.04 -5.64 4.80
N LEU A 456 30.87 -6.65 5.02
CA LEU A 456 31.83 -7.12 4.00
C LEU A 456 31.13 -7.61 2.72
N ALA A 457 30.03 -8.33 2.90
CA ALA A 457 29.19 -8.78 1.78
C ALA A 457 28.64 -7.61 0.96
N LEU A 458 28.16 -6.56 1.61
CA LEU A 458 27.71 -5.34 0.95
C LEU A 458 28.82 -4.62 0.19
N ALA A 459 29.98 -4.50 0.80
CA ALA A 459 31.14 -3.86 0.15
C ALA A 459 31.56 -4.62 -1.13
N LYS A 460 31.56 -5.96 -1.08
CA LYS A 460 31.82 -6.81 -2.23
C LYS A 460 30.76 -6.65 -3.31
N LEU A 461 29.48 -6.63 -2.90
CA LEU A 461 28.36 -6.45 -3.79
C LEU A 461 28.44 -5.10 -4.52
N TRP A 462 28.81 -4.03 -3.82
CA TRP A 462 28.92 -2.71 -4.42
C TRP A 462 29.90 -2.69 -5.59
N LYS A 463 31.05 -3.33 -5.44
CA LYS A 463 32.02 -3.47 -6.54
C LYS A 463 31.41 -4.22 -7.72
N LYS A 464 30.69 -5.32 -7.46
CA LYS A 464 30.04 -6.12 -8.51
C LYS A 464 28.91 -5.35 -9.22
N ILE A 465 28.11 -4.56 -8.51
CA ILE A 465 27.09 -3.67 -9.09
C ILE A 465 27.74 -2.67 -10.08
N GLY A 466 28.95 -2.19 -9.76
CA GLY A 466 29.70 -1.27 -10.62
C GLY A 466 30.21 -1.89 -11.92
N SER A 467 30.45 -3.20 -11.96
CA SER A 467 30.96 -3.94 -13.11
C SER A 467 29.88 -4.44 -14.08
N VAL A 468 28.60 -4.38 -13.70
CA VAL A 468 27.46 -4.84 -14.52
C VAL A 468 26.76 -3.64 -15.19
N PRO A 469 26.25 -3.79 -16.43
CA PRO A 469 25.52 -2.72 -17.12
C PRO A 469 24.42 -2.09 -16.26
N ALA A 470 24.22 -0.78 -16.39
CA ALA A 470 23.30 -0.05 -15.53
C ALA A 470 21.83 -0.45 -15.74
N ASP A 471 21.46 -0.88 -16.94
CA ASP A 471 20.12 -1.33 -17.32
C ASP A 471 19.76 -2.72 -16.79
N THR A 472 20.75 -3.57 -16.51
CA THR A 472 20.50 -4.88 -15.90
C THR A 472 19.88 -4.71 -14.52
N PRO A 473 18.71 -5.32 -14.23
CA PRO A 473 18.12 -5.27 -12.90
C PRO A 473 19.01 -5.96 -11.86
N LYS A 474 19.11 -5.36 -10.69
CA LYS A 474 19.84 -5.89 -9.56
C LYS A 474 18.91 -5.93 -8.35
N ILE A 475 18.80 -7.07 -7.71
CA ILE A 475 17.95 -7.30 -6.55
C ILE A 475 18.86 -7.51 -5.35
N LEU A 476 18.77 -6.61 -4.39
CA LEU A 476 19.46 -6.70 -3.11
C LEU A 476 18.43 -6.85 -2.01
N LEU A 477 18.53 -7.91 -1.22
CA LEU A 477 17.71 -8.12 -0.05
C LEU A 477 18.60 -8.24 1.19
N ILE A 478 18.28 -7.47 2.22
CA ILE A 478 18.93 -7.54 3.52
C ILE A 478 17.87 -7.77 4.57
N ASP A 479 17.88 -8.94 5.16
CA ASP A 479 17.09 -9.24 6.35
C ASP A 479 17.81 -8.76 7.61
N GLU A 480 17.06 -8.34 8.63
CA GLU A 480 17.59 -7.70 9.85
C GLU A 480 18.59 -6.57 9.54
N GLY A 481 18.26 -5.76 8.55
CA GLY A 481 19.17 -4.75 7.98
C GLY A 481 19.67 -3.71 8.97
N HIS A 482 18.99 -3.51 10.11
CA HIS A 482 19.43 -2.62 11.17
C HIS A 482 20.82 -2.96 11.74
N LEU A 483 21.23 -4.23 11.66
CA LEU A 483 22.55 -4.66 12.12
C LEU A 483 23.69 -3.97 11.36
N ILE A 484 23.45 -3.60 10.12
CA ILE A 484 24.44 -2.95 9.25
C ILE A 484 24.73 -1.52 9.70
N PHE A 485 23.77 -0.83 10.26
CA PHE A 485 23.95 0.56 10.72
C PHE A 485 24.85 0.71 11.95
N ARG A 486 25.34 -0.40 12.51
CA ARG A 486 26.38 -0.38 13.55
C ARG A 486 27.73 0.10 13.03
N PHE A 487 27.96 0.02 11.71
CA PHE A 487 29.19 0.44 11.06
C PHE A 487 28.97 1.72 10.26
N ALA A 488 29.77 2.76 10.49
CA ALA A 488 29.64 4.03 9.80
C ALA A 488 29.92 3.91 8.29
N SER A 489 30.86 3.05 7.90
CA SER A 489 31.10 2.76 6.48
C SER A 489 29.96 1.98 5.83
N ALA A 490 29.34 1.05 6.54
CA ALA A 490 28.15 0.36 6.05
C ALA A 490 26.98 1.33 5.88
N ALA A 491 26.82 2.24 6.81
CA ALA A 491 25.84 3.31 6.72
C ALA A 491 26.04 4.16 5.46
N LYS A 492 27.29 4.50 5.13
CA LYS A 492 27.62 5.22 3.87
C LYS A 492 27.27 4.40 2.63
N PHE A 493 27.51 3.08 2.65
CA PHE A 493 27.13 2.19 1.54
C PHE A 493 25.62 2.13 1.34
N VAL A 494 24.86 2.01 2.44
CA VAL A 494 23.38 2.01 2.37
C VAL A 494 22.86 3.33 1.85
N ASP A 495 23.41 4.46 2.31
CA ASP A 495 23.06 5.79 1.81
C ASP A 495 23.39 5.93 0.31
N LEU A 496 24.55 5.46 -0.11
CA LEU A 496 24.96 5.47 -1.51
C LEU A 496 24.06 4.58 -2.39
N LEU A 497 23.71 3.39 -1.93
CA LEU A 497 22.75 2.51 -2.58
C LEU A 497 21.36 3.15 -2.68
N ALA A 498 20.89 3.78 -1.60
CA ALA A 498 19.61 4.46 -1.57
C ALA A 498 19.51 5.61 -2.59
N ARG A 499 20.57 6.39 -2.73
CA ARG A 499 20.64 7.52 -3.67
C ARG A 499 20.90 7.10 -5.12
N MET A 500 21.71 6.08 -5.33
CA MET A 500 22.15 5.64 -6.66
C MET A 500 21.36 4.45 -7.20
N GLY A 501 20.53 3.82 -6.38
CA GLY A 501 19.80 2.60 -6.74
C GLY A 501 19.06 2.72 -8.07
N ARG A 502 18.32 3.80 -8.28
CA ARG A 502 17.62 4.07 -9.55
C ARG A 502 18.58 4.15 -10.75
N LYS A 503 19.70 4.89 -10.64
CA LYS A 503 20.68 5.06 -11.73
C LYS A 503 21.39 3.75 -12.10
N LYS A 504 21.51 2.84 -11.14
CA LYS A 504 22.15 1.53 -11.30
C LYS A 504 21.17 0.39 -11.43
N ASN A 505 19.85 0.69 -11.48
CA ASN A 505 18.75 -0.28 -11.53
C ASN A 505 18.83 -1.32 -10.39
N VAL A 506 19.05 -0.84 -9.16
CA VAL A 506 19.10 -1.67 -7.96
C VAL A 506 17.78 -1.59 -7.22
N ILE A 507 17.08 -2.71 -7.12
CA ILE A 507 15.89 -2.90 -6.28
C ILE A 507 16.38 -3.33 -4.91
N PHE A 508 16.23 -2.48 -3.92
CA PHE A 508 16.76 -2.72 -2.58
C PHE A 508 15.64 -3.01 -1.59
N LEU A 509 15.51 -4.27 -1.18
CA LEU A 509 14.60 -4.73 -0.14
C LEU A 509 15.33 -4.73 1.20
N PHE A 510 14.90 -3.87 2.09
CA PHE A 510 15.45 -3.74 3.44
C PHE A 510 14.39 -4.11 4.46
N ILE A 511 14.69 -5.04 5.33
CA ILE A 511 13.75 -5.62 6.26
C ILE A 511 14.21 -5.36 7.68
N SER A 512 13.32 -4.86 8.53
CA SER A 512 13.60 -4.63 9.95
C SER A 512 12.36 -4.90 10.81
N GLN A 513 12.59 -5.20 12.08
CA GLN A 513 11.50 -5.46 13.03
C GLN A 513 10.92 -4.17 13.62
N ARG A 514 11.73 -3.14 13.77
CA ARG A 514 11.34 -1.87 14.40
C ARG A 514 11.80 -0.68 13.59
N VAL A 515 10.97 0.36 13.56
CA VAL A 515 11.33 1.61 12.90
C VAL A 515 12.48 2.31 13.59
N GLU A 516 12.54 2.27 14.93
CA GLU A 516 13.60 2.88 15.73
C GLU A 516 14.98 2.31 15.39
N ASP A 517 15.06 1.01 15.11
CA ASP A 517 16.32 0.37 14.77
C ASP A 517 16.90 0.89 13.45
N VAL A 518 16.03 1.37 12.55
CA VAL A 518 16.43 2.02 11.30
C VAL A 518 16.71 3.50 11.53
N THR A 519 15.90 4.21 12.32
CA THR A 519 15.97 5.68 12.43
C THR A 519 16.94 6.20 13.51
N LYS A 520 17.52 5.34 14.32
CA LYS A 520 18.49 5.72 15.39
C LYS A 520 19.75 6.40 14.85
N THR A 521 20.23 5.99 13.69
CA THR A 521 21.43 6.55 13.07
C THR A 521 21.07 7.54 11.98
N GLU A 522 21.92 8.52 11.70
CA GLU A 522 21.70 9.50 10.63
C GLU A 522 21.54 8.82 9.27
N ALA A 523 22.36 7.82 8.96
CA ALA A 523 22.30 7.09 7.72
C ALA A 523 21.05 6.20 7.62
N GLY A 524 20.64 5.57 8.69
CA GLY A 524 19.40 4.81 8.73
C GLY A 524 18.17 5.70 8.53
N ARG A 525 18.18 6.89 9.13
CA ARG A 525 17.14 7.90 8.91
C ARG A 525 17.12 8.37 7.46
N ALA A 526 18.28 8.68 6.88
CA ALA A 526 18.39 9.04 5.47
C ALA A 526 17.87 7.91 4.56
N PHE A 527 18.17 6.65 4.88
CA PHE A 527 17.61 5.51 4.16
C PHE A 527 16.09 5.42 4.29
N PHE A 528 15.57 5.57 5.51
CA PHE A 528 14.13 5.55 5.79
C PHE A 528 13.38 6.62 4.98
N ASP A 529 13.91 7.85 5.01
CA ASP A 529 13.31 8.99 4.29
C ASP A 529 13.37 8.79 2.77
N ASN A 530 14.48 8.23 2.26
CA ASN A 530 14.66 7.92 0.84
C ASN A 530 13.96 6.62 0.39
N SER A 531 13.38 5.81 1.29
CA SER A 531 12.60 4.64 0.88
C SER A 531 11.19 5.05 0.48
N GLU A 532 10.94 5.16 -0.82
CA GLU A 532 9.64 5.59 -1.34
C GLU A 532 8.55 4.55 -1.10
N THR A 533 8.90 3.26 -1.16
CA THR A 533 7.96 2.19 -0.85
C THR A 533 8.17 1.67 0.56
N LYS A 534 7.13 1.76 1.39
CA LYS A 534 7.13 1.20 2.74
C LYS A 534 5.96 0.24 2.89
N ILE A 535 6.25 -0.97 3.36
CA ILE A 535 5.26 -2.03 3.62
C ILE A 535 5.26 -2.28 5.12
N ILE A 536 4.19 -1.89 5.78
CA ILE A 536 4.05 -1.95 7.23
C ILE A 536 3.07 -3.07 7.56
N LEU A 537 3.55 -4.15 8.13
CA LEU A 537 2.71 -5.22 8.67
C LEU A 537 2.35 -4.91 10.13
N ARG A 538 1.76 -5.88 10.84
CA ARG A 538 1.40 -5.72 12.25
C ARG A 538 2.61 -5.27 13.08
N ASN A 539 2.41 -4.26 13.90
CA ASN A 539 3.39 -3.74 14.86
C ASN A 539 2.83 -3.70 16.29
N ASN A 540 3.72 -3.59 17.29
CA ASN A 540 3.35 -3.54 18.69
C ASN A 540 3.05 -2.09 19.13
N GLU A 541 2.27 -1.93 20.20
CA GLU A 541 1.94 -0.60 20.75
C GLU A 541 3.16 0.27 21.05
N ILE A 542 4.23 -0.31 21.59
CA ILE A 542 5.46 0.40 21.97
C ILE A 542 6.16 1.02 20.75
N ALA A 543 6.20 0.30 19.62
CA ALA A 543 6.77 0.79 18.36
C ALA A 543 5.84 1.76 17.62
N SER A 544 4.59 1.89 18.06
CA SER A 544 3.56 2.61 17.28
C SER A 544 3.76 4.12 17.29
N ASP A 545 4.24 4.72 18.36
CA ASP A 545 4.33 6.19 18.46
C ASP A 545 5.44 6.76 17.57
N GLU A 546 6.60 6.09 17.49
CA GLU A 546 7.66 6.48 16.57
C GLU A 546 7.25 6.18 15.12
N LEU A 547 6.59 5.06 14.89
CA LEU A 547 6.04 4.71 13.57
C LEU A 547 5.03 5.77 13.11
N VAL A 548 4.10 6.20 13.99
CA VAL A 548 3.13 7.25 13.71
C VAL A 548 3.79 8.56 13.33
N ARG A 549 4.81 8.98 14.10
CA ARG A 549 5.54 10.22 13.83
C ARG A 549 6.33 10.15 12.53
N SER A 550 7.09 9.07 12.34
CA SER A 550 7.98 8.90 11.17
C SER A 550 7.22 8.73 9.88
N LEU A 551 6.04 8.10 9.89
CA LEU A 551 5.21 7.86 8.71
C LEU A 551 4.01 8.80 8.58
N GLN A 552 3.82 9.71 9.54
CA GLN A 552 2.68 10.62 9.61
C GLN A 552 1.35 9.86 9.47
N LEU A 553 1.22 8.78 10.26
CA LEU A 553 0.00 7.96 10.23
C LEU A 553 -1.16 8.70 10.87
N SER A 554 -2.34 8.59 10.26
CA SER A 554 -3.58 9.03 10.89
C SER A 554 -3.93 8.13 12.09
N PRO A 555 -4.77 8.58 13.03
CA PRO A 555 -5.24 7.74 14.13
C PRO A 555 -5.85 6.42 13.65
N GLN A 556 -6.61 6.46 12.55
CA GLN A 556 -7.23 5.28 11.96
C GLN A 556 -6.18 4.29 11.40
N GLU A 557 -5.12 4.81 10.74
CA GLU A 557 -4.02 3.96 10.25
C GLU A 557 -3.21 3.36 11.40
N LYS A 558 -3.00 4.09 12.50
CA LYS A 558 -2.39 3.55 13.73
C LYS A 558 -3.17 2.34 14.25
N ASP A 559 -4.48 2.53 14.50
CA ASP A 559 -5.35 1.47 15.01
C ASP A 559 -5.41 0.27 14.05
N MET A 560 -5.39 0.54 12.75
CA MET A 560 -5.35 -0.46 11.71
C MET A 560 -4.08 -1.31 11.78
N VAL A 561 -2.90 -0.69 11.84
CA VAL A 561 -1.60 -1.39 11.89
C VAL A 561 -1.46 -2.23 13.17
N LEU A 562 -1.97 -1.74 14.31
CA LEU A 562 -1.99 -2.49 15.57
C LEU A 562 -2.90 -3.72 15.52
N SER A 563 -3.99 -3.64 14.77
CA SER A 563 -5.03 -4.69 14.68
C SER A 563 -4.83 -5.66 13.51
N PHE A 564 -3.80 -5.51 12.70
CA PHE A 564 -3.55 -6.39 11.56
C PHE A 564 -3.43 -7.86 11.93
N ASN A 565 -4.05 -8.70 11.14
CA ASN A 565 -3.78 -10.13 11.13
C ASN A 565 -2.52 -10.45 10.28
N PRO A 566 -1.92 -11.63 10.43
CA PRO A 566 -0.84 -12.06 9.55
C PRO A 566 -1.24 -11.95 8.07
N GLY A 567 -0.37 -11.33 7.26
CA GLY A 567 -0.62 -11.08 5.84
C GLY A 567 -1.33 -9.76 5.55
N GLU A 568 -1.87 -9.06 6.53
CA GLU A 568 -2.36 -7.70 6.33
C GLU A 568 -1.21 -6.69 6.43
N ALA A 569 -1.24 -5.69 5.55
CA ALA A 569 -0.20 -4.66 5.47
C ALA A 569 -0.79 -3.29 5.10
N LEU A 570 -0.14 -2.23 5.52
CA LEU A 570 -0.31 -0.88 5.00
C LEU A 570 0.84 -0.62 4.02
N ILE A 571 0.51 -0.42 2.75
CA ILE A 571 1.47 -0.08 1.71
C ILE A 571 1.44 1.43 1.52
N LEU A 572 2.60 2.04 1.70
CA LEU A 572 2.81 3.47 1.57
C LEU A 572 3.80 3.72 0.44
N THR A 573 3.40 4.55 -0.52
CA THR A 573 4.27 5.13 -1.54
C THR A 573 3.94 6.60 -1.67
N ARG A 574 4.62 7.32 -2.56
CA ARG A 574 4.27 8.71 -2.85
C ARG A 574 2.81 8.86 -3.30
N ASP A 575 2.33 7.91 -4.13
CA ASP A 575 1.04 8.02 -4.82
C ASP A 575 -0.05 7.14 -4.20
N TYR A 576 0.32 6.22 -3.29
CA TYR A 576 -0.61 5.26 -2.70
C TYR A 576 -0.44 5.13 -1.19
N ARG A 577 -1.58 5.07 -0.50
CA ARG A 577 -1.73 4.67 0.90
C ARG A 577 -2.89 3.68 0.95
N LEU A 578 -2.60 2.38 1.03
CA LEU A 578 -3.65 1.37 0.91
C LEU A 578 -3.45 0.22 1.90
N ARG A 579 -4.55 -0.28 2.45
CA ARG A 579 -4.57 -1.53 3.20
C ARG A 579 -4.56 -2.69 2.21
N ALA A 580 -3.57 -3.55 2.35
CA ALA A 580 -3.34 -4.70 1.53
C ALA A 580 -3.57 -6.00 2.30
N TYR A 581 -3.93 -7.05 1.59
CA TYR A 581 -3.78 -8.41 2.04
C TYR A 581 -2.77 -9.10 1.11
N ILE A 582 -1.61 -9.48 1.65
CA ILE A 582 -0.54 -10.16 0.92
C ILE A 582 -1.02 -11.57 0.61
N THR A 583 -0.99 -11.97 -0.66
CA THR A 583 -1.60 -13.23 -1.11
C THR A 583 -0.58 -14.15 -1.75
N PRO A 584 0.18 -14.92 -0.96
CA PRO A 584 0.98 -16.01 -1.50
C PRO A 584 0.08 -17.13 -2.04
N SER A 585 0.52 -17.86 -3.06
CA SER A 585 -0.12 -19.10 -3.49
C SER A 585 0.05 -20.18 -2.40
N LYS A 586 -0.66 -21.30 -2.53
CA LYS A 586 -0.48 -22.43 -1.59
C LYS A 586 0.96 -22.93 -1.63
N GLU A 587 1.51 -23.12 -2.83
CA GLU A 587 2.91 -23.54 -3.03
C GLU A 587 3.90 -22.53 -2.44
N GLU A 588 3.67 -21.23 -2.65
CA GLU A 588 4.49 -20.17 -2.06
C GLU A 588 4.40 -20.19 -0.52
N LEU A 589 3.20 -20.42 0.04
CA LEU A 589 3.02 -20.47 1.49
C LEU A 589 3.72 -21.68 2.13
N GLU A 590 3.70 -22.84 1.48
CA GLU A 590 4.43 -24.05 1.90
C GLU A 590 5.95 -23.83 1.83
N MET A 591 6.42 -23.15 0.77
CA MET A 591 7.83 -22.82 0.58
C MET A 591 8.32 -21.77 1.60
N PHE A 592 7.51 -20.75 1.89
CA PHE A 592 7.92 -19.58 2.69
C PHE A 592 7.62 -19.73 4.18
N GLY A 593 6.70 -20.63 4.56
CA GLY A 593 6.23 -20.77 5.94
C GLY A 593 7.35 -21.17 6.89
N THR A 594 7.51 -20.39 7.96
CA THR A 594 8.47 -20.65 9.05
C THR A 594 7.79 -21.18 10.31
N SER A 595 6.45 -21.37 10.30
CA SER A 595 5.68 -21.83 11.44
C SER A 595 6.03 -23.29 11.82
N PRO A 596 6.12 -23.62 13.14
CA PRO A 596 6.43 -24.97 13.60
C PRO A 596 5.46 -26.07 13.11
N LYS A 597 4.21 -25.71 12.77
CA LYS A 597 3.23 -26.65 12.20
C LYS A 597 3.64 -27.20 10.84
N ASN A 598 4.43 -26.49 10.07
CA ASN A 598 4.91 -26.94 8.76
C ASN A 598 6.26 -27.69 8.85
N ARG A 599 6.85 -27.85 10.05
CA ARG A 599 8.10 -28.61 10.25
C ARG A 599 7.90 -30.11 10.51
N ASN A 600 6.68 -30.52 10.85
CA ASN A 600 6.38 -31.91 11.23
C ASN A 600 5.78 -32.76 10.09
N GLU A 601 5.66 -32.21 8.87
CA GLU A 601 5.16 -32.95 7.69
C GLU A 601 6.20 -33.06 6.55
N SER A 602 7.47 -32.89 6.87
CA SER A 602 8.57 -33.13 5.89
C SER A 602 9.54 -34.19 6.36
#